data_34d2562287ef104e8555a3202417b6f8
#
_entry.id   34d2562287ef104e8555a3202417b6f8
#
_cell.length_a   1.000
_cell.length_b   1.000
_cell.length_c   1.000
_cell.angle_alpha   90.00
_cell.angle_beta   90.00
_cell.angle_gamma   90.00
#
_symmetry.space_group_name_H-M   'P 1'
#
loop_
_entity.id
_entity.type
_entity.pdbx_description
1 polymer ?
#
loop_
_entity_poly.entity_id
_entity_poly.type
_entity_poly.pdbx_seq_one_letter_code
_entity_poly.pdbx_strand_id
1 'polypeptide(L)'
;MGTQSIATYRRRFAGVMWRDLQPMRVREGVVECLHPLPWLAASWAFAAWQIWPLAAGASFMLFLTALRLNHEAIHGNLGFRGKAHRWVLHGLSAMMLGSNTAVAFQHLRHHRYLGTPEDIEGACGRMTFWQVLREGPRFPLQMHADAWHRGGPVVRRRMAIDLALNALMVGVALLTMAPFLLYHVGVMLIAQCLTGLFAVWI
;
A
#
# COMPACT_ATOMS: atom_id res chain seq x y z
N MET A 1 -29.79 14.88 9.95
CA MET A 1 -28.85 15.41 8.94
C MET A 1 -29.50 15.21 7.58
N GLY A 2 -29.89 16.31 6.91
CA GLY A 2 -30.66 16.25 5.67
C GLY A 2 -29.81 15.74 4.51
N THR A 3 -30.34 14.80 3.76
CA THR A 3 -29.80 14.31 2.49
C THR A 3 -29.82 15.45 1.45
N GLN A 4 -28.73 16.19 1.35
CA GLN A 4 -28.54 17.09 0.20
C GLN A 4 -28.40 16.19 -1.05
N SER A 5 -29.27 16.42 -2.04
CA SER A 5 -29.32 15.59 -3.24
C SER A 5 -28.00 15.72 -4.03
N ILE A 6 -27.58 14.65 -4.69
CA ILE A 6 -26.40 14.60 -5.61
C ILE A 6 -26.48 15.75 -6.65
N ALA A 7 -27.67 16.17 -7.05
CA ALA A 7 -27.90 17.32 -7.95
C ALA A 7 -27.43 18.66 -7.36
N THR A 8 -27.58 18.86 -6.04
CA THR A 8 -27.13 20.07 -5.35
C THR A 8 -25.59 20.12 -5.28
N TYR A 9 -24.92 18.98 -5.05
CA TYR A 9 -23.46 18.86 -5.11
C TYR A 9 -22.94 19.16 -6.53
N ARG A 10 -23.53 18.57 -7.57
CA ARG A 10 -23.14 18.83 -8.97
C ARG A 10 -23.26 20.31 -9.35
N ARG A 11 -24.28 21.03 -8.88
CA ARG A 11 -24.42 22.49 -9.13
C ARG A 11 -23.35 23.31 -8.41
N ARG A 12 -22.99 22.94 -7.19
CA ARG A 12 -22.01 23.65 -6.36
C ARG A 12 -20.60 23.60 -6.95
N PHE A 13 -20.25 22.53 -7.66
CA PHE A 13 -18.95 22.34 -8.31
C PHE A 13 -18.94 22.54 -9.83
N ALA A 14 -20.08 22.92 -10.42
CA ALA A 14 -20.19 23.11 -11.87
C ALA A 14 -19.27 24.21 -12.45
N GLY A 15 -18.80 25.15 -11.61
CA GLY A 15 -17.85 26.20 -12.00
C GLY A 15 -16.41 25.92 -11.59
N VAL A 16 -16.12 24.79 -10.92
CA VAL A 16 -14.75 24.47 -10.50
C VAL A 16 -14.06 23.68 -11.59
N MET A 17 -13.02 24.26 -12.19
CA MET A 17 -12.13 23.58 -13.15
C MET A 17 -11.17 22.67 -12.40
N TRP A 18 -11.60 21.45 -12.04
CA TRP A 18 -10.78 20.46 -11.34
C TRP A 18 -10.05 19.49 -12.28
N ARG A 19 -10.45 19.46 -13.57
CA ARG A 19 -9.89 18.54 -14.57
C ARG A 19 -8.46 18.88 -14.98
N ASP A 20 -8.01 20.09 -14.76
CA ASP A 20 -6.64 20.54 -14.95
C ASP A 20 -5.69 20.10 -13.83
N LEU A 21 -6.27 19.70 -12.68
CA LEU A 21 -5.52 19.11 -11.57
C LEU A 21 -5.23 17.61 -11.75
N GLN A 22 -5.81 16.97 -12.77
CA GLN A 22 -5.61 15.57 -13.10
C GLN A 22 -5.54 15.33 -14.62
N PRO A 23 -4.67 14.42 -15.07
CA PRO A 23 -3.73 13.58 -14.32
C PRO A 23 -2.42 14.32 -14.01
N MET A 24 -1.76 13.91 -12.90
CA MET A 24 -0.40 14.31 -12.56
C MET A 24 0.53 14.08 -13.76
N ARG A 25 1.46 15.00 -14.00
CA ARG A 25 2.47 14.80 -15.06
C ARG A 25 3.44 13.71 -14.65
N VAL A 26 3.95 12.95 -15.62
CA VAL A 26 4.90 11.85 -15.33
C VAL A 26 6.09 12.29 -14.47
N ARG A 27 6.64 13.50 -14.71
CA ARG A 27 7.73 14.06 -13.89
C ARG A 27 7.33 14.24 -12.41
N GLU A 28 6.10 14.66 -12.16
CA GLU A 28 5.55 14.83 -10.81
C GLU A 28 5.35 13.46 -10.15
N GLY A 29 4.83 12.48 -10.92
CA GLY A 29 4.75 11.10 -10.47
C GLY A 29 6.11 10.47 -10.14
N VAL A 30 7.17 10.81 -10.90
CA VAL A 30 8.54 10.39 -10.54
C VAL A 30 8.97 11.00 -9.22
N VAL A 31 8.72 12.30 -8.99
CA VAL A 31 9.04 12.96 -7.71
C VAL A 31 8.27 12.30 -6.56
N GLU A 32 6.99 11.99 -6.76
CA GLU A 32 6.19 11.24 -5.76
C GLU A 32 6.81 9.88 -5.42
N CYS A 33 7.30 9.14 -6.43
CA CYS A 33 7.97 7.85 -6.23
C CYS A 33 9.29 7.98 -5.45
N LEU A 34 9.91 9.15 -5.40
CA LEU A 34 11.13 9.39 -4.64
C LEU A 34 10.86 9.67 -3.15
N HIS A 35 9.66 10.09 -2.76
CA HIS A 35 9.34 10.47 -1.37
C HIS A 35 9.58 9.37 -0.32
N PRO A 36 9.33 8.07 -0.57
CA PRO A 36 9.68 7.03 0.40
C PRO A 36 11.18 6.77 0.54
N LEU A 37 12.01 7.09 -0.48
CA LEU A 37 13.41 6.69 -0.53
C LEU A 37 14.29 7.32 0.58
N PRO A 38 14.15 8.59 0.97
CA PRO A 38 14.89 9.14 2.12
C PRO A 38 14.60 8.38 3.42
N TRP A 39 13.36 7.98 3.63
CA TRP A 39 12.95 7.20 4.80
C TRP A 39 13.49 5.77 4.76
N LEU A 40 13.54 5.15 3.58
CA LEU A 40 14.18 3.86 3.38
C LEU A 40 15.68 3.94 3.70
N ALA A 41 16.37 4.93 3.16
CA ALA A 41 17.80 5.15 3.41
C ALA A 41 18.07 5.41 4.89
N ALA A 42 17.28 6.26 5.53
CA ALA A 42 17.40 6.56 6.96
C ALA A 42 17.13 5.32 7.83
N SER A 43 16.07 4.54 7.51
CA SER A 43 15.75 3.29 8.19
C SER A 43 16.90 2.29 8.13
N TRP A 44 17.50 2.11 6.95
CA TRP A 44 18.62 1.20 6.76
C TRP A 44 19.91 1.69 7.44
N ALA A 45 20.20 2.98 7.35
CA ALA A 45 21.38 3.57 8.01
C ALA A 45 21.27 3.44 9.54
N PHE A 46 20.15 3.83 10.13
CA PHE A 46 19.96 3.70 11.58
C PHE A 46 19.94 2.24 12.05
N ALA A 47 19.36 1.32 11.26
CA ALA A 47 19.41 -0.10 11.57
C ALA A 47 20.87 -0.66 11.49
N ALA A 48 21.64 -0.25 10.49
CA ALA A 48 23.05 -0.64 10.37
C ALA A 48 23.89 -0.12 11.56
N TRP A 49 23.57 1.06 12.07
CA TRP A 49 24.20 1.66 13.26
C TRP A 49 23.58 1.22 14.59
N GLN A 50 22.58 0.34 14.54
CA GLN A 50 21.85 -0.20 15.71
C GLN A 50 21.14 0.89 16.54
N ILE A 51 20.76 2.01 15.93
CA ILE A 51 19.97 3.08 16.55
C ILE A 51 18.49 2.77 16.37
N TRP A 52 18.01 1.74 17.06
CA TRP A 52 16.70 1.13 16.86
C TRP A 52 15.50 2.10 16.95
N PRO A 53 15.43 3.07 17.90
CA PRO A 53 14.32 4.01 17.95
C PRO A 53 14.21 4.88 16.69
N LEU A 54 15.35 5.36 16.16
CA LEU A 54 15.37 6.15 14.93
C LEU A 54 15.09 5.28 13.70
N ALA A 55 15.60 4.05 13.68
CA ALA A 55 15.28 3.08 12.63
C ALA A 55 13.77 2.80 12.59
N ALA A 56 13.13 2.59 13.74
CA ALA A 56 11.69 2.37 13.84
C ALA A 56 10.88 3.60 13.38
N GLY A 57 11.26 4.80 13.80
CA GLY A 57 10.62 6.05 13.36
C GLY A 57 10.74 6.25 11.85
N ALA A 58 11.94 6.04 11.29
CA ALA A 58 12.15 6.11 9.84
C ALA A 58 11.36 5.05 9.07
N SER A 59 11.27 3.80 9.59
CA SER A 59 10.46 2.74 9.00
C SER A 59 8.97 3.05 9.04
N PHE A 60 8.49 3.67 10.12
CA PHE A 60 7.11 4.14 10.22
C PHE A 60 6.80 5.18 9.15
N MET A 61 7.66 6.19 8.98
CA MET A 61 7.52 7.20 7.94
C MET A 61 7.63 6.60 6.53
N LEU A 62 8.54 5.63 6.33
CA LEU A 62 8.63 4.86 5.09
C LEU A 62 7.30 4.20 4.77
N PHE A 63 6.74 3.48 5.74
CA PHE A 63 5.49 2.73 5.53
C PHE A 63 4.32 3.67 5.20
N LEU A 64 4.15 4.78 5.93
CA LEU A 64 3.09 5.75 5.67
C LEU A 64 3.23 6.41 4.29
N THR A 65 4.44 6.84 3.93
CA THR A 65 4.68 7.48 2.62
C THR A 65 4.49 6.49 1.48
N ALA A 66 4.93 5.23 1.65
CA ALA A 66 4.74 4.17 0.68
C ALA A 66 3.26 3.76 0.57
N LEU A 67 2.52 3.71 1.69
CA LEU A 67 1.08 3.40 1.68
C LEU A 67 0.28 4.46 0.93
N ARG A 68 0.57 5.76 1.18
CA ARG A 68 -0.02 6.87 0.42
C ARG A 68 0.30 6.74 -1.07
N LEU A 69 1.57 6.54 -1.41
CA LEU A 69 2.01 6.40 -2.80
C LEU A 69 1.35 5.20 -3.49
N ASN A 70 1.19 4.09 -2.76
CA ASN A 70 0.50 2.91 -3.26
C ASN A 70 -0.97 3.21 -3.59
N HIS A 71 -1.67 3.93 -2.72
CA HIS A 71 -3.04 4.37 -2.96
C HIS A 71 -3.15 5.21 -4.25
N GLU A 72 -2.28 6.21 -4.43
CA GLU A 72 -2.24 7.04 -5.64
C GLU A 72 -1.89 6.21 -6.89
N ALA A 73 -0.98 5.22 -6.75
CA ALA A 73 -0.65 4.29 -7.82
C ALA A 73 -1.85 3.42 -8.20
N ILE A 74 -2.59 2.88 -7.23
CA ILE A 74 -3.79 2.04 -7.48
C ILE A 74 -4.82 2.81 -8.28
N HIS A 75 -5.06 4.08 -7.96
CA HIS A 75 -6.00 4.95 -8.67
C HIS A 75 -5.47 5.49 -10.00
N GLY A 76 -4.19 5.24 -10.34
CA GLY A 76 -3.59 5.72 -11.59
C GLY A 76 -3.28 7.22 -11.60
N ASN A 77 -3.25 7.87 -10.43
CA ASN A 77 -3.07 9.32 -10.27
C ASN A 77 -1.63 9.77 -10.54
N LEU A 78 -0.64 8.87 -10.52
CA LEU A 78 0.78 9.20 -10.68
C LEU A 78 1.20 9.52 -12.13
N GLY A 79 0.25 9.61 -13.06
CA GLY A 79 0.52 9.93 -14.47
C GLY A 79 1.19 8.83 -15.27
N PHE A 80 1.63 7.72 -14.65
CA PHE A 80 2.19 6.57 -15.34
C PHE A 80 1.10 5.75 -16.03
N ARG A 81 1.46 5.13 -17.19
CA ARG A 81 0.54 4.28 -17.95
C ARG A 81 1.20 2.95 -18.35
N GLY A 82 0.38 1.94 -18.64
CA GLY A 82 0.80 0.67 -19.20
C GLY A 82 1.87 -0.04 -18.38
N LYS A 83 3.05 -0.30 -18.95
CA LYS A 83 4.14 -1.02 -18.28
C LYS A 83 4.73 -0.23 -17.10
N ALA A 84 4.94 1.08 -17.26
CA ALA A 84 5.53 1.93 -16.22
C ALA A 84 4.68 1.92 -14.95
N HIS A 85 3.36 2.08 -15.06
CA HIS A 85 2.43 1.97 -13.93
C HIS A 85 2.56 0.62 -13.19
N ARG A 86 2.65 -0.48 -13.94
CA ARG A 86 2.82 -1.82 -13.33
C ARG A 86 4.14 -1.96 -12.57
N TRP A 87 5.23 -1.42 -13.13
CA TRP A 87 6.53 -1.47 -12.47
C TRP A 87 6.58 -0.64 -11.19
N VAL A 88 5.85 0.47 -11.11
CA VAL A 88 5.69 1.23 -9.86
C VAL A 88 5.04 0.34 -8.79
N LEU A 89 3.93 -0.35 -9.11
CA LEU A 89 3.29 -1.26 -8.16
C LEU A 89 4.20 -2.42 -7.74
N HIS A 90 4.95 -3.02 -8.68
CA HIS A 90 5.92 -4.08 -8.36
C HIS A 90 7.08 -3.58 -7.48
N GLY A 91 7.60 -2.36 -7.74
CA GLY A 91 8.63 -1.74 -6.90
C GLY A 91 8.14 -1.48 -5.47
N LEU A 92 6.91 -0.96 -5.34
CA LEU A 92 6.26 -0.79 -4.03
C LEU A 92 6.02 -2.13 -3.33
N SER A 93 5.66 -3.19 -4.08
CA SER A 93 5.53 -4.55 -3.53
C SER A 93 6.82 -5.05 -2.90
N ALA A 94 7.95 -4.89 -3.59
CA ALA A 94 9.26 -5.29 -3.08
C ALA A 94 9.67 -4.47 -1.84
N MET A 95 9.41 -3.16 -1.86
CA MET A 95 9.76 -2.26 -0.76
C MET A 95 8.92 -2.50 0.50
N MET A 96 7.63 -2.84 0.34
CA MET A 96 6.67 -3.02 1.45
C MET A 96 6.50 -4.49 1.86
N LEU A 97 7.12 -5.45 1.16
CA LEU A 97 6.98 -6.90 1.38
C LEU A 97 5.53 -7.40 1.37
N GLY A 98 4.75 -6.91 0.42
CA GLY A 98 3.38 -7.35 0.15
C GLY A 98 3.11 -7.41 -1.34
N SER A 99 2.00 -7.99 -1.79
CA SER A 99 1.61 -7.86 -3.20
C SER A 99 0.69 -6.65 -3.38
N ASN A 100 1.22 -5.55 -3.92
CA ASN A 100 0.40 -4.39 -4.23
C ASN A 100 -0.59 -4.65 -5.38
N THR A 101 -0.38 -5.71 -6.16
CA THR A 101 -1.41 -6.22 -7.08
C THR A 101 -2.61 -6.77 -6.31
N ALA A 102 -2.39 -7.51 -5.22
CA ALA A 102 -3.47 -8.01 -4.37
C ALA A 102 -4.19 -6.86 -3.65
N VAL A 103 -3.42 -5.91 -3.11
CA VAL A 103 -3.98 -4.70 -2.47
C VAL A 103 -4.81 -3.91 -3.47
N ALA A 104 -4.31 -3.66 -4.68
CA ALA A 104 -5.06 -2.96 -5.73
C ALA A 104 -6.36 -3.67 -6.09
N PHE A 105 -6.35 -5.00 -6.19
CA PHE A 105 -7.55 -5.78 -6.44
C PHE A 105 -8.58 -5.58 -5.33
N GLN A 106 -8.18 -5.66 -4.06
CA GLN A 106 -9.07 -5.50 -2.92
C GLN A 106 -9.55 -4.06 -2.77
N HIS A 107 -8.66 -3.08 -2.95
CA HIS A 107 -8.99 -1.66 -2.84
C HIS A 107 -10.06 -1.22 -3.86
N LEU A 108 -9.93 -1.66 -5.10
CA LEU A 108 -10.95 -1.39 -6.13
C LEU A 108 -12.27 -2.12 -5.83
N ARG A 109 -12.22 -3.29 -5.18
CA ARG A 109 -13.41 -3.98 -4.69
C ARG A 109 -14.02 -3.27 -3.48
N HIS A 110 -13.20 -2.75 -2.57
CA HIS A 110 -13.64 -1.92 -1.45
C HIS A 110 -14.51 -0.75 -1.94
N HIS A 111 -14.05 0.01 -2.94
CA HIS A 111 -14.88 1.08 -3.53
C HIS A 111 -16.20 0.59 -4.11
N ARG A 112 -16.24 -0.62 -4.65
CA ARG A 112 -17.45 -1.19 -5.26
C ARG A 112 -18.42 -1.77 -4.24
N TYR A 113 -17.91 -2.38 -3.19
CA TYR A 113 -18.68 -3.16 -2.22
C TYR A 113 -18.65 -2.55 -0.81
N LEU A 114 -18.34 -1.26 -0.72
CA LEU A 114 -18.18 -0.53 0.54
C LEU A 114 -19.28 -0.87 1.54
N GLY A 115 -18.88 -1.32 2.73
CA GLY A 115 -19.79 -1.64 3.85
C GLY A 115 -20.53 -2.96 3.74
N THR A 116 -20.35 -3.75 2.66
CA THR A 116 -20.95 -5.09 2.53
C THR A 116 -20.01 -6.19 3.07
N PRO A 117 -20.48 -7.44 3.25
CA PRO A 117 -19.63 -8.56 3.64
C PRO A 117 -18.51 -8.90 2.65
N GLU A 118 -18.67 -8.53 1.38
CA GLU A 118 -17.66 -8.73 0.32
C GLU A 118 -16.51 -7.74 0.38
N ASP A 119 -16.62 -6.70 1.20
CA ASP A 119 -15.60 -5.69 1.44
C ASP A 119 -14.62 -6.16 2.52
N ILE A 120 -13.58 -6.88 2.10
CA ILE A 120 -12.54 -7.40 3.00
C ILE A 120 -11.70 -6.25 3.56
N GLU A 121 -11.32 -5.27 2.73
CA GLU A 121 -10.49 -4.14 3.15
C GLU A 121 -11.20 -3.28 4.21
N GLY A 122 -12.49 -2.99 4.01
CA GLY A 122 -13.29 -2.23 4.94
C GLY A 122 -13.74 -3.00 6.18
N ALA A 123 -13.44 -4.30 6.28
CA ALA A 123 -13.86 -5.11 7.43
C ALA A 123 -13.32 -4.56 8.77
N CYS A 124 -12.10 -4.02 8.77
CA CYS A 124 -11.48 -3.44 9.96
C CYS A 124 -12.25 -2.24 10.52
N GLY A 125 -13.00 -1.49 9.69
CA GLY A 125 -13.85 -0.38 10.11
C GLY A 125 -15.05 -0.78 10.99
N ARG A 126 -15.36 -2.06 11.07
CA ARG A 126 -16.42 -2.63 11.92
C ARG A 126 -15.88 -3.30 13.19
N MET A 127 -14.57 -3.23 13.42
CA MET A 127 -13.87 -3.88 14.53
C MET A 127 -13.46 -2.86 15.58
N THR A 128 -13.36 -3.30 16.83
CA THR A 128 -12.71 -2.52 17.88
C THR A 128 -11.20 -2.53 17.67
N PHE A 129 -10.50 -1.56 18.26
CA PHE A 129 -9.03 -1.48 18.20
C PHE A 129 -8.34 -2.82 18.52
N TRP A 130 -8.74 -3.49 19.59
CA TRP A 130 -8.16 -4.77 20.00
C TRP A 130 -8.48 -5.92 19.04
N GLN A 131 -9.65 -5.88 18.41
CA GLN A 131 -9.99 -6.84 17.35
C GLN A 131 -9.12 -6.63 16.12
N VAL A 132 -8.89 -5.36 15.68
CA VAL A 132 -8.02 -5.06 14.55
C VAL A 132 -6.60 -5.56 14.81
N LEU A 133 -6.06 -5.34 16.01
CA LEU A 133 -4.72 -5.85 16.35
C LEU A 133 -4.65 -7.37 16.34
N ARG A 134 -5.65 -8.05 16.88
CA ARG A 134 -5.69 -9.52 16.90
C ARG A 134 -5.83 -10.14 15.52
N GLU A 135 -6.65 -9.55 14.67
CA GLU A 135 -6.88 -10.02 13.29
C GLU A 135 -5.78 -9.54 12.33
N GLY A 136 -4.95 -8.57 12.75
CA GLY A 136 -3.89 -7.98 11.95
C GLY A 136 -3.01 -8.98 11.19
N PRO A 137 -2.48 -10.07 11.81
CA PRO A 137 -1.68 -11.06 11.09
C PRO A 137 -2.45 -11.85 10.02
N ARG A 138 -3.78 -11.98 10.19
CA ARG A 138 -4.65 -12.68 9.22
C ARG A 138 -5.07 -11.78 8.06
N PHE A 139 -5.17 -10.48 8.30
CA PHE A 139 -5.69 -9.53 7.34
C PHE A 139 -4.93 -9.53 6.00
N PRO A 140 -3.59 -9.37 5.94
CA PRO A 140 -2.86 -9.45 4.69
C PRO A 140 -2.99 -10.82 4.01
N LEU A 141 -3.02 -11.90 4.77
CA LEU A 141 -3.20 -13.26 4.23
C LEU A 141 -4.55 -13.41 3.55
N GLN A 142 -5.63 -12.93 4.18
CA GLN A 142 -6.98 -12.96 3.61
C GLN A 142 -7.07 -12.13 2.33
N MET A 143 -6.51 -10.90 2.32
CA MET A 143 -6.47 -10.06 1.14
C MET A 143 -5.77 -10.74 -0.04
N HIS A 144 -4.61 -11.36 0.21
CA HIS A 144 -3.85 -12.06 -0.82
C HIS A 144 -4.56 -13.32 -1.30
N ALA A 145 -5.09 -14.13 -0.39
CA ALA A 145 -5.82 -15.36 -0.75
C ALA A 145 -7.07 -15.05 -1.59
N ASP A 146 -7.88 -14.08 -1.19
CA ASP A 146 -9.07 -13.69 -1.93
C ASP A 146 -8.72 -13.13 -3.32
N ALA A 147 -7.70 -12.26 -3.42
CA ALA A 147 -7.21 -11.75 -4.69
C ALA A 147 -6.69 -12.87 -5.61
N TRP A 148 -6.01 -13.87 -5.05
CA TRP A 148 -5.55 -15.04 -5.80
C TRP A 148 -6.70 -15.86 -6.35
N HIS A 149 -7.71 -16.12 -5.55
CA HIS A 149 -8.86 -16.95 -5.96
C HIS A 149 -9.79 -16.22 -6.94
N ARG A 150 -10.07 -14.92 -6.72
CA ARG A 150 -11.05 -14.16 -7.49
C ARG A 150 -10.49 -13.31 -8.62
N GLY A 151 -9.19 -12.97 -8.57
CA GLY A 151 -8.58 -12.00 -9.48
C GLY A 151 -8.31 -12.49 -10.90
N GLY A 152 -8.51 -13.78 -11.20
CA GLY A 152 -8.30 -14.36 -12.52
C GLY A 152 -6.80 -14.44 -12.92
N PRO A 153 -6.50 -14.93 -14.16
CA PRO A 153 -5.12 -15.24 -14.56
C PRO A 153 -4.17 -14.06 -14.58
N VAL A 154 -4.65 -12.88 -14.98
CA VAL A 154 -3.82 -11.66 -15.07
C VAL A 154 -3.39 -11.18 -13.69
N VAL A 155 -4.31 -11.17 -12.73
CA VAL A 155 -4.02 -10.78 -11.33
C VAL A 155 -3.04 -11.78 -10.72
N ARG A 156 -3.31 -13.09 -10.85
CA ARG A 156 -2.41 -14.14 -10.34
C ARG A 156 -0.99 -14.03 -10.87
N ARG A 157 -0.82 -13.81 -12.19
CA ARG A 157 0.50 -13.62 -12.80
C ARG A 157 1.24 -12.43 -12.20
N ARG A 158 0.56 -11.29 -12.01
CA ARG A 158 1.16 -10.08 -11.42
C ARG A 158 1.49 -10.30 -9.93
N MET A 159 0.60 -10.94 -9.19
CA MET A 159 0.88 -11.33 -7.80
C MET A 159 2.08 -12.26 -7.71
N ALA A 160 2.22 -13.22 -8.63
CA ALA A 160 3.39 -14.11 -8.66
C ALA A 160 4.69 -13.32 -8.87
N ILE A 161 4.70 -12.26 -9.68
CA ILE A 161 5.85 -11.37 -9.83
C ILE A 161 6.13 -10.63 -8.51
N ASP A 162 5.11 -10.05 -7.88
CA ASP A 162 5.25 -9.37 -6.58
C ASP A 162 5.85 -10.30 -5.53
N LEU A 163 5.30 -11.52 -5.41
CA LEU A 163 5.76 -12.51 -4.43
C LEU A 163 7.19 -13.02 -4.74
N ALA A 164 7.56 -13.15 -6.02
CA ALA A 164 8.92 -13.48 -6.41
C ALA A 164 9.92 -12.37 -6.04
N LEU A 165 9.56 -11.10 -6.20
CA LEU A 165 10.38 -9.96 -5.76
C LEU A 165 10.52 -9.92 -4.24
N ASN A 166 9.45 -10.21 -3.50
CA ASN A 166 9.49 -10.31 -2.04
C ASN A 166 10.38 -11.48 -1.59
N ALA A 167 10.24 -12.63 -2.23
CA ALA A 167 11.08 -13.80 -1.95
C ALA A 167 12.56 -13.51 -2.25
N LEU A 168 12.85 -12.78 -3.31
CA LEU A 168 14.21 -12.33 -3.64
C LEU A 168 14.77 -11.41 -2.54
N MET A 169 13.99 -10.41 -2.09
CA MET A 169 14.40 -9.51 -1.00
C MET A 169 14.70 -10.28 0.30
N VAL A 170 13.80 -11.18 0.69
CA VAL A 170 13.99 -12.04 1.87
C VAL A 170 15.20 -12.96 1.68
N GLY A 171 15.35 -13.58 0.51
CA GLY A 171 16.49 -14.43 0.18
C GLY A 171 17.82 -13.69 0.27
N VAL A 172 17.91 -12.47 -0.28
CA VAL A 172 19.11 -11.62 -0.17
C VAL A 172 19.38 -11.27 1.28
N ALA A 173 18.38 -10.90 2.07
CA ALA A 173 18.56 -10.60 3.48
C ALA A 173 19.12 -11.80 4.27
N LEU A 174 18.59 -13.00 4.02
CA LEU A 174 19.03 -14.24 4.68
C LEU A 174 20.42 -14.71 4.20
N LEU A 175 20.74 -14.58 2.92
CA LEU A 175 22.04 -14.99 2.37
C LEU A 175 23.16 -14.05 2.81
N THR A 176 22.89 -12.74 2.85
CA THR A 176 23.89 -11.74 3.25
C THR A 176 24.02 -11.58 4.75
N MET A 177 22.98 -11.98 5.50
CA MET A 177 22.84 -11.74 6.95
C MET A 177 23.06 -10.27 7.34
N ALA A 178 22.82 -9.34 6.39
CA ALA A 178 22.99 -7.92 6.60
C ALA A 178 21.95 -7.39 7.61
N PRO A 179 22.36 -6.81 8.76
CA PRO A 179 21.43 -6.45 9.84
C PRO A 179 20.32 -5.50 9.40
N PHE A 180 20.63 -4.53 8.51
CA PHE A 180 19.66 -3.57 8.01
C PHE A 180 18.60 -4.20 7.08
N LEU A 181 18.97 -5.25 6.30
CA LEU A 181 18.02 -5.99 5.46
C LEU A 181 17.13 -6.90 6.30
N LEU A 182 17.71 -7.61 7.26
CA LEU A 182 16.94 -8.46 8.19
C LEU A 182 15.97 -7.61 9.00
N TYR A 183 16.43 -6.45 9.49
CA TYR A 183 15.58 -5.46 10.14
C TYR A 183 14.42 -5.00 9.21
N HIS A 184 14.75 -4.63 7.97
CA HIS A 184 13.73 -4.19 7.00
C HIS A 184 12.66 -5.24 6.76
N VAL A 185 13.06 -6.49 6.55
CA VAL A 185 12.14 -7.63 6.41
C VAL A 185 11.23 -7.74 7.64
N GLY A 186 11.80 -7.76 8.84
CA GLY A 186 11.04 -7.89 10.08
C GLY A 186 10.04 -6.75 10.28
N VAL A 187 10.50 -5.50 10.12
CA VAL A 187 9.63 -4.34 10.37
C VAL A 187 8.54 -4.19 9.32
N MET A 188 8.81 -4.52 8.05
CA MET A 188 7.77 -4.49 7.01
C MET A 188 6.72 -5.59 7.22
N LEU A 189 7.10 -6.79 7.64
CA LEU A 189 6.14 -7.84 8.00
C LEU A 189 5.24 -7.40 9.16
N ILE A 190 5.80 -6.76 10.19
CA ILE A 190 5.02 -6.19 11.29
C ILE A 190 4.07 -5.10 10.76
N ALA A 191 4.56 -4.19 9.92
CA ALA A 191 3.76 -3.13 9.33
C ALA A 191 2.60 -3.66 8.48
N GLN A 192 2.82 -4.75 7.71
CA GLN A 192 1.74 -5.44 6.97
C GLN A 192 0.64 -5.95 7.92
N CYS A 193 1.01 -6.50 9.08
CA CYS A 193 0.03 -6.94 10.08
C CYS A 193 -0.75 -5.76 10.70
N LEU A 194 -0.21 -4.54 10.65
CA LEU A 194 -0.85 -3.34 11.17
C LEU A 194 -1.61 -2.53 10.10
N THR A 195 -1.62 -2.99 8.84
CA THR A 195 -2.25 -2.24 7.73
C THR A 195 -3.72 -1.90 8.01
N GLY A 196 -4.48 -2.84 8.57
CA GLY A 196 -5.88 -2.59 8.95
C GLY A 196 -6.04 -1.49 10.01
N LEU A 197 -5.06 -1.36 10.91
CA LEU A 197 -5.03 -0.28 11.91
C LEU A 197 -4.80 1.08 11.23
N PHE A 198 -3.81 1.17 10.34
CA PHE A 198 -3.51 2.40 9.59
C PHE A 198 -4.68 2.85 8.72
N ALA A 199 -5.37 1.91 8.06
CA ALA A 199 -6.49 2.22 7.18
C ALA A 199 -7.72 2.80 7.91
N VAL A 200 -7.89 2.53 9.20
CA VAL A 200 -9.10 2.87 9.96
C VAL A 200 -8.85 3.89 11.07
N TRP A 201 -7.66 3.89 11.68
CA TRP A 201 -7.39 4.61 12.93
C TRP A 201 -6.32 5.70 12.81
N ILE A 202 -5.65 5.82 11.69
CA ILE A 202 -4.64 6.85 11.38
C ILE A 202 -4.92 7.49 10.02
#